data_a5f53c2a7d34e35292d92987c3edab39
#
_entry.id   a5f53c2a7d34e35292d92987c3edab39
#
_cell.length_a   1.000
_cell.length_b   1.000
_cell.length_c   1.000
_cell.angle_alpha   90.00
_cell.angle_beta   90.00
_cell.angle_gamma   90.00
#
_symmetry.space_group_name_H-M   'P 1'
#
loop_
_entity.id
_entity.type
_entity.pdbx_description
1 polymer ?
#
loop_
_entity_poly.entity_id
_entity_poly.type
_entity_poly.pdbx_seq_one_letter_code
_entity_poly.pdbx_strand_id
1 'polypeptide(L)'
;MHVKGDAAPETKAAVERARLLIETADALGEPLQDPLLSFSVLYGFWVVNYVAFNGDAMLALAAQFLDRAERQGATGPLMTGHRLMGTSLLYAGQFGDAQVHLNRAIELYNPAKHRALATRFGQDARVAALFYRSRTLWPLGYPEAALADAELAVKEAREMGQAATLMPALALTSTTYIHCGHYAVAIAQLDELAALAEDKGANLWKVFGAMNKDFVVALDGKAANTVEMISSGLTAWRATGATMLLPMRLAILANAHAGSGQFDHAWHSIGEALATIQATKERWYEAEVNRIAGEIVLQTPNQVTARAETYFERALTVARRQKAKSWELRAATSLARLWRSQGKPKQARDLLAPVYGWFNEGFDTHDLKVAKALLDEL
;
A
#
# COMPACT_ATOMS: atom_id res chain seq x y z
N MET A 1 13.32 -18.41 4.37
CA MET A 1 12.48 -17.40 3.71
C MET A 1 13.30 -16.25 3.15
N HIS A 2 14.03 -15.49 3.96
CA HIS A 2 14.72 -14.26 3.49
C HIS A 2 15.85 -14.44 2.46
N VAL A 3 16.46 -15.64 2.33
CA VAL A 3 17.59 -15.88 1.41
C VAL A 3 17.15 -16.10 -0.04
N LYS A 4 15.96 -16.69 -0.27
CA LYS A 4 15.43 -17.00 -1.63
C LYS A 4 14.25 -16.11 -2.04
N GLY A 5 13.77 -15.25 -1.15
CA GLY A 5 12.58 -14.42 -1.32
C GLY A 5 11.27 -15.13 -0.91
N ASP A 6 10.33 -14.35 -0.42
CA ASP A 6 9.06 -14.84 0.13
C ASP A 6 8.11 -15.39 -0.96
N ALA A 7 8.32 -15.01 -2.22
CA ALA A 7 7.54 -15.48 -3.38
C ALA A 7 8.11 -16.77 -4.01
N ALA A 8 9.27 -17.24 -3.56
CA ALA A 8 9.92 -18.40 -4.17
C ALA A 8 9.08 -19.69 -3.99
N PRO A 9 8.99 -20.57 -5.03
CA PRO A 9 8.24 -21.83 -4.95
C PRO A 9 8.69 -22.73 -3.79
N GLU A 10 9.97 -22.72 -3.47
CA GLU A 10 10.55 -23.49 -2.35
C GLU A 10 10.06 -22.98 -0.99
N THR A 11 9.85 -21.67 -0.86
CA THR A 11 9.28 -21.06 0.36
C THR A 11 7.86 -21.56 0.55
N LYS A 12 7.02 -21.51 -0.49
CA LYS A 12 5.66 -22.02 -0.47
C LYS A 12 5.60 -23.52 -0.12
N ALA A 13 6.45 -24.34 -0.75
CA ALA A 13 6.53 -25.76 -0.49
C ALA A 13 7.01 -26.08 0.95
N ALA A 14 7.93 -25.27 1.51
CA ALA A 14 8.40 -25.45 2.88
C ALA A 14 7.30 -25.12 3.92
N VAL A 15 6.54 -24.05 3.70
CA VAL A 15 5.41 -23.65 4.55
C VAL A 15 4.31 -24.71 4.53
N GLU A 16 4.00 -25.28 3.35
CA GLU A 16 3.00 -26.35 3.20
C GLU A 16 3.42 -27.64 3.93
N ARG A 17 4.67 -28.04 3.79
CA ARG A 17 5.20 -29.19 4.54
C ARG A 17 5.11 -28.98 6.06
N ALA A 18 5.44 -27.77 6.53
CA ALA A 18 5.32 -27.45 7.96
C ALA A 18 3.87 -27.53 8.47
N ARG A 19 2.89 -27.11 7.64
CA ARG A 19 1.46 -27.24 7.95
C ARG A 19 1.06 -28.71 8.13
N LEU A 20 1.40 -29.55 7.15
CA LEU A 20 1.07 -30.97 7.21
C LEU A 20 1.68 -31.68 8.42
N LEU A 21 2.91 -31.33 8.81
CA LEU A 21 3.54 -31.87 10.00
C LEU A 21 2.81 -31.47 11.29
N ILE A 22 2.38 -30.20 11.39
CA ILE A 22 1.60 -29.72 12.55
C ILE A 22 0.25 -30.43 12.62
N GLU A 23 -0.48 -30.54 11.50
CA GLU A 23 -1.77 -31.24 11.46
C GLU A 23 -1.62 -32.71 11.84
N THR A 24 -0.53 -33.34 11.44
CA THR A 24 -0.23 -34.72 11.83
C THR A 24 0.04 -34.84 13.35
N ALA A 25 0.83 -33.94 13.91
CA ALA A 25 1.11 -33.92 15.36
C ALA A 25 -0.16 -33.66 16.17
N ASP A 26 -1.00 -32.70 15.74
CA ASP A 26 -2.29 -32.41 16.38
C ASP A 26 -3.23 -33.63 16.31
N ALA A 27 -3.26 -34.36 15.18
CA ALA A 27 -4.07 -35.58 15.02
C ALA A 27 -3.58 -36.76 15.88
N LEU A 28 -2.28 -36.82 16.18
CA LEU A 28 -1.67 -37.82 17.06
C LEU A 28 -1.77 -37.46 18.55
N GLY A 29 -2.27 -36.23 18.86
CA GLY A 29 -2.32 -35.74 20.23
C GLY A 29 -0.94 -35.40 20.81
N GLU A 30 0.08 -35.21 19.95
CA GLU A 30 1.44 -34.86 20.35
C GLU A 30 1.54 -33.34 20.57
N PRO A 31 1.83 -32.87 21.82
CA PRO A 31 1.98 -31.43 22.04
C PRO A 31 3.21 -30.89 21.30
N LEU A 32 3.03 -29.77 20.57
CA LEU A 32 4.15 -29.07 19.94
C LEU A 32 5.13 -28.58 21.02
N GLN A 33 6.40 -28.94 20.91
CA GLN A 33 7.46 -28.49 21.83
C GLN A 33 7.61 -26.98 21.84
N ASP A 34 7.39 -26.30 20.68
CA ASP A 34 7.38 -24.85 20.55
C ASP A 34 5.94 -24.35 20.39
N PRO A 35 5.37 -23.68 21.42
CA PRO A 35 4.00 -23.17 21.37
C PRO A 35 3.79 -22.09 20.28
N LEU A 36 4.87 -21.49 19.75
CA LEU A 36 4.78 -20.50 18.69
C LEU A 36 4.93 -21.10 17.28
N LEU A 37 5.21 -22.40 17.13
CA LEU A 37 5.44 -23.03 15.84
C LEU A 37 4.24 -22.89 14.92
N SER A 38 3.04 -23.13 15.40
CA SER A 38 1.80 -22.98 14.64
C SER A 38 1.56 -21.55 14.15
N PHE A 39 1.92 -20.54 14.97
CA PHE A 39 1.87 -19.13 14.57
C PHE A 39 2.90 -18.81 13.49
N SER A 40 4.09 -19.41 13.55
CA SER A 40 5.13 -19.22 12.52
C SER A 40 4.67 -19.76 11.16
N VAL A 41 3.95 -20.87 11.16
CA VAL A 41 3.39 -21.47 9.93
C VAL A 41 2.26 -20.60 9.37
N LEU A 42 1.30 -20.18 10.20
CA LEU A 42 0.24 -19.26 9.77
C LEU A 42 0.81 -17.94 9.23
N TYR A 43 1.83 -17.40 9.88
CA TYR A 43 2.56 -16.24 9.42
C TYR A 43 3.20 -16.48 8.05
N GLY A 44 3.86 -17.62 7.85
CA GLY A 44 4.46 -18.00 6.58
C GLY A 44 3.44 -18.06 5.44
N PHE A 45 2.27 -18.67 5.66
CA PHE A 45 1.17 -18.68 4.70
C PHE A 45 0.65 -17.28 4.41
N TRP A 46 0.50 -16.45 5.45
CA TRP A 46 0.06 -15.07 5.28
C TRP A 46 1.06 -14.29 4.40
N VAL A 47 2.37 -14.41 4.65
CA VAL A 47 3.42 -13.71 3.86
C VAL A 47 3.39 -14.15 2.40
N VAL A 48 3.26 -15.46 2.13
CA VAL A 48 3.17 -15.99 0.74
C VAL A 48 1.96 -15.38 0.03
N ASN A 49 0.79 -15.30 0.70
CA ASN A 49 -0.41 -14.70 0.13
C ASN A 49 -0.33 -13.17 0.04
N TYR A 50 0.42 -12.51 0.92
CA TYR A 50 0.69 -11.08 0.86
C TYR A 50 1.53 -10.72 -0.37
N VAL A 51 2.60 -11.44 -0.64
CA VAL A 51 3.50 -11.15 -1.78
C VAL A 51 2.84 -11.51 -3.11
N ALA A 52 2.13 -12.65 -3.18
CA ALA A 52 1.35 -13.06 -4.35
C ALA A 52 -0.02 -12.37 -4.44
N PHE A 53 -0.31 -11.49 -3.60
CA PHE A 53 -1.53 -10.80 -3.23
C PHE A 53 -2.85 -11.60 -3.47
N ASN A 54 -3.30 -12.25 -2.40
CA ASN A 54 -4.62 -12.87 -2.31
C ASN A 54 -5.34 -12.31 -1.08
N GLY A 55 -6.15 -11.26 -1.26
CA GLY A 55 -6.77 -10.52 -0.18
C GLY A 55 -7.69 -11.37 0.71
N ASP A 56 -8.48 -12.26 0.10
CA ASP A 56 -9.40 -13.14 0.84
C ASP A 56 -8.61 -14.13 1.73
N ALA A 57 -7.55 -14.74 1.19
CA ALA A 57 -6.69 -15.64 1.96
C ALA A 57 -5.93 -14.91 3.07
N MET A 58 -5.45 -13.69 2.82
CA MET A 58 -4.79 -12.88 3.85
C MET A 58 -5.71 -12.57 5.02
N LEU A 59 -6.96 -12.18 4.76
CA LEU A 59 -7.96 -11.90 5.80
C LEU A 59 -8.30 -13.17 6.59
N ALA A 60 -8.53 -14.28 5.93
CA ALA A 60 -8.85 -15.56 6.57
C ALA A 60 -7.69 -16.04 7.48
N LEU A 61 -6.44 -15.97 7.00
CA LEU A 61 -5.26 -16.36 7.77
C LEU A 61 -5.01 -15.43 8.96
N ALA A 62 -5.23 -14.12 8.80
CA ALA A 62 -5.12 -13.17 9.90
C ALA A 62 -6.19 -13.41 10.97
N ALA A 63 -7.44 -13.72 10.57
CA ALA A 63 -8.52 -14.07 11.48
C ALA A 63 -8.21 -15.36 12.25
N GLN A 64 -7.73 -16.40 11.56
CA GLN A 64 -7.32 -17.66 12.18
C GLN A 64 -6.16 -17.47 13.17
N PHE A 65 -5.20 -16.60 12.82
CA PHE A 65 -4.09 -16.26 13.69
C PHE A 65 -4.57 -15.57 14.97
N LEU A 66 -5.45 -14.57 14.84
CA LEU A 66 -6.03 -13.83 15.97
C LEU A 66 -6.85 -14.73 16.89
N ASP A 67 -7.78 -15.50 16.35
CA ASP A 67 -8.62 -16.42 17.12
C ASP A 67 -7.77 -17.40 17.97
N ARG A 68 -6.70 -17.94 17.36
CA ARG A 68 -5.76 -18.81 18.09
C ARG A 68 -5.00 -18.04 19.18
N ALA A 69 -4.57 -16.82 18.91
CA ALA A 69 -3.84 -15.96 19.85
C ALA A 69 -4.71 -15.54 21.04
N GLU A 70 -5.98 -15.24 20.81
CA GLU A 70 -6.98 -14.93 21.85
C GLU A 70 -7.21 -16.12 22.77
N ARG A 71 -7.38 -17.32 22.22
CA ARG A 71 -7.55 -18.55 23.03
C ARG A 71 -6.35 -18.86 23.90
N GLN A 72 -5.13 -18.56 23.42
CA GLN A 72 -3.91 -18.77 24.22
C GLN A 72 -3.63 -17.65 25.23
N GLY A 73 -4.24 -16.48 25.08
CA GLY A 73 -4.01 -15.30 25.92
C GLY A 73 -2.58 -14.75 25.86
N ALA A 74 -1.80 -15.11 24.81
CA ALA A 74 -0.40 -14.74 24.67
C ALA A 74 -0.24 -13.39 23.94
N THR A 75 0.32 -12.38 24.61
CA THR A 75 0.40 -11.00 24.14
C THR A 75 1.20 -10.86 22.81
N GLY A 76 2.30 -11.62 22.65
CA GLY A 76 3.12 -11.56 21.45
C GLY A 76 2.37 -12.01 20.17
N PRO A 77 1.73 -13.20 20.18
CA PRO A 77 0.84 -13.61 19.11
C PRO A 77 -0.34 -12.65 18.88
N LEU A 78 -1.01 -12.15 19.94
CA LEU A 78 -2.10 -11.16 19.79
C LEU A 78 -1.64 -9.91 19.05
N MET A 79 -0.53 -9.32 19.45
CA MET A 79 0.09 -8.18 18.79
C MET A 79 0.36 -8.46 17.31
N THR A 80 0.98 -9.61 17.00
CA THR A 80 1.27 -10.01 15.63
C THR A 80 0.00 -10.22 14.82
N GLY A 81 -1.01 -10.89 15.38
CA GLY A 81 -2.31 -11.12 14.74
C GLY A 81 -3.02 -9.81 14.38
N HIS A 82 -3.04 -8.85 15.31
CA HIS A 82 -3.58 -7.51 15.05
C HIS A 82 -2.82 -6.79 13.93
N ARG A 83 -1.49 -6.89 13.87
CA ARG A 83 -0.71 -6.36 12.76
C ARG A 83 -1.08 -7.01 11.42
N LEU A 84 -1.19 -8.35 11.36
CA LEU A 84 -1.57 -9.07 10.14
C LEU A 84 -2.98 -8.66 9.67
N MET A 85 -3.94 -8.59 10.59
CA MET A 85 -5.30 -8.17 10.29
C MET A 85 -5.34 -6.73 9.78
N GLY A 86 -4.69 -5.80 10.48
CA GLY A 86 -4.62 -4.40 10.06
C GLY A 86 -3.98 -4.22 8.68
N THR A 87 -2.91 -4.98 8.39
CA THR A 87 -2.30 -4.98 7.05
C THR A 87 -3.24 -5.52 5.98
N SER A 88 -3.93 -6.63 6.24
CA SER A 88 -4.88 -7.23 5.29
C SER A 88 -6.05 -6.28 4.98
N LEU A 89 -6.59 -5.62 6.01
CA LEU A 89 -7.67 -4.64 5.90
C LEU A 89 -7.25 -3.38 5.15
N LEU A 90 -6.02 -2.88 5.38
CA LEU A 90 -5.44 -1.75 4.63
C LEU A 90 -5.49 -2.00 3.13
N TYR A 91 -4.97 -3.13 2.67
CA TYR A 91 -4.93 -3.44 1.25
C TYR A 91 -6.31 -3.81 0.66
N ALA A 92 -7.23 -4.30 1.48
CA ALA A 92 -8.63 -4.47 1.11
C ALA A 92 -9.40 -3.14 0.99
N GLY A 93 -8.77 -2.01 1.37
CA GLY A 93 -9.39 -0.68 1.36
C GLY A 93 -10.35 -0.42 2.52
N GLN A 94 -10.23 -1.17 3.62
CA GLN A 94 -11.00 -1.02 4.85
C GLN A 94 -10.17 -0.24 5.89
N PHE A 95 -9.85 1.02 5.57
CA PHE A 95 -8.85 1.82 6.29
C PHE A 95 -9.21 2.06 7.76
N GLY A 96 -10.50 2.31 8.08
CA GLY A 96 -10.92 2.53 9.46
C GLY A 96 -10.67 1.33 10.36
N ASP A 97 -11.04 0.13 9.90
CA ASP A 97 -10.83 -1.11 10.64
C ASP A 97 -9.34 -1.47 10.70
N ALA A 98 -8.58 -1.20 9.62
CA ALA A 98 -7.12 -1.35 9.59
C ALA A 98 -6.46 -0.51 10.70
N GLN A 99 -6.86 0.76 10.85
CA GLN A 99 -6.35 1.66 11.89
C GLN A 99 -6.59 1.10 13.29
N VAL A 100 -7.79 0.58 13.57
CA VAL A 100 -8.12 -0.01 14.88
C VAL A 100 -7.18 -1.16 15.21
N HIS A 101 -6.98 -2.10 14.28
CA HIS A 101 -6.09 -3.23 14.49
C HIS A 101 -4.63 -2.82 14.61
N LEU A 102 -4.14 -1.87 13.81
CA LEU A 102 -2.77 -1.39 13.89
C LEU A 102 -2.50 -0.62 15.19
N ASN A 103 -3.46 0.17 15.68
CA ASN A 103 -3.39 0.80 17.00
C ASN A 103 -3.23 -0.26 18.09
N ARG A 104 -4.06 -1.31 18.04
CA ARG A 104 -4.00 -2.36 19.05
C ARG A 104 -2.68 -3.13 19.04
N ALA A 105 -2.09 -3.35 17.86
CA ALA A 105 -0.76 -3.96 17.75
C ALA A 105 0.32 -3.09 18.42
N ILE A 106 0.26 -1.77 18.24
CA ILE A 106 1.21 -0.81 18.84
C ILE A 106 1.03 -0.76 20.37
N GLU A 107 -0.20 -0.72 20.87
CA GLU A 107 -0.52 -0.69 22.30
C GLU A 107 -0.04 -1.95 23.04
N LEU A 108 -0.14 -3.11 22.41
CA LEU A 108 0.27 -4.39 23.00
C LEU A 108 1.79 -4.58 23.03
N TYR A 109 2.55 -3.76 22.29
CA TYR A 109 3.98 -3.93 22.18
C TYR A 109 4.72 -3.59 23.48
N ASN A 110 5.59 -4.50 23.90
CA ASN A 110 6.55 -4.31 24.97
C ASN A 110 7.95 -4.68 24.45
N PRO A 111 8.89 -3.74 24.29
CA PRO A 111 10.20 -4.01 23.69
C PRO A 111 11.00 -5.09 24.41
N ALA A 112 10.92 -5.15 25.75
CA ALA A 112 11.65 -6.14 26.54
C ALA A 112 11.17 -7.58 26.28
N LYS A 113 9.89 -7.77 25.94
CA LYS A 113 9.27 -9.08 25.72
C LYS A 113 9.17 -9.46 24.24
N HIS A 114 8.98 -8.46 23.35
CA HIS A 114 8.53 -8.73 21.99
C HIS A 114 9.59 -8.49 20.92
N ARG A 115 10.67 -7.74 21.22
CA ARG A 115 11.74 -7.47 20.22
C ARG A 115 12.35 -8.74 19.64
N ALA A 116 12.55 -9.78 20.45
CA ALA A 116 13.10 -11.05 20.01
C ALA A 116 12.19 -11.79 18.99
N LEU A 117 10.89 -11.48 18.96
CA LEU A 117 9.93 -12.08 18.01
C LEU A 117 10.17 -11.61 16.56
N ALA A 118 10.94 -10.53 16.35
CA ALA A 118 11.31 -10.07 15.02
C ALA A 118 12.06 -11.14 14.20
N THR A 119 12.88 -11.97 14.84
CA THR A 119 13.57 -13.09 14.17
C THR A 119 12.61 -14.20 13.73
N ARG A 120 11.51 -14.37 14.44
CA ARG A 120 10.47 -15.38 14.13
C ARG A 120 9.48 -14.90 13.08
N PHE A 121 9.02 -13.64 13.20
CA PHE A 121 8.00 -13.05 12.34
C PHE A 121 8.58 -12.06 11.31
N GLY A 122 9.88 -12.21 10.99
CA GLY A 122 10.56 -11.55 9.87
C GLY A 122 10.85 -10.07 10.06
N GLN A 123 10.17 -9.38 10.98
CA GLN A 123 10.32 -7.95 11.25
C GLN A 123 9.76 -7.61 12.63
N ASP A 124 10.20 -6.48 13.20
CA ASP A 124 9.63 -6.00 14.45
C ASP A 124 8.16 -5.61 14.27
N ALA A 125 7.31 -6.08 15.17
CA ALA A 125 5.87 -5.92 15.03
C ALA A 125 5.40 -4.47 15.22
N ARG A 126 6.06 -3.68 16.10
CA ARG A 126 5.73 -2.27 16.33
C ARG A 126 6.15 -1.42 15.15
N VAL A 127 7.38 -1.59 14.66
CA VAL A 127 7.86 -0.89 13.46
C VAL A 127 6.94 -1.20 12.28
N ALA A 128 6.57 -2.48 12.11
CA ALA A 128 5.65 -2.89 11.05
C ALA A 128 4.26 -2.25 11.21
N ALA A 129 3.71 -2.22 12.42
CA ALA A 129 2.43 -1.59 12.68
C ALA A 129 2.47 -0.07 12.40
N LEU A 130 3.58 0.61 12.72
CA LEU A 130 3.76 2.04 12.46
C LEU A 130 3.78 2.34 10.94
N PHE A 131 4.61 1.65 10.14
CA PHE A 131 4.64 1.95 8.70
C PHE A 131 3.35 1.53 7.97
N TYR A 132 2.63 0.50 8.40
CA TYR A 132 1.31 0.21 7.85
C TYR A 132 0.25 1.21 8.32
N ARG A 133 0.32 1.69 9.57
CA ARG A 133 -0.59 2.73 10.07
C ARG A 133 -0.35 4.06 9.35
N SER A 134 0.89 4.44 9.09
CA SER A 134 1.24 5.58 8.25
C SER A 134 0.52 5.51 6.89
N ARG A 135 0.57 4.36 6.23
CA ARG A 135 -0.11 4.13 4.94
C ARG A 135 -1.64 4.06 5.05
N THR A 136 -2.17 3.84 6.24
CA THR A 136 -3.61 3.83 6.53
C THR A 136 -4.12 5.24 6.83
N LEU A 137 -3.35 6.02 7.58
CA LEU A 137 -3.71 7.37 8.01
C LEU A 137 -3.80 8.35 6.84
N TRP A 138 -2.88 8.25 5.87
CA TRP A 138 -2.92 9.15 4.72
C TRP A 138 -4.23 9.04 3.91
N PRO A 139 -4.71 7.85 3.49
CA PRO A 139 -6.01 7.75 2.83
C PRO A 139 -7.16 8.26 3.70
N LEU A 140 -7.11 8.02 5.01
CA LEU A 140 -8.13 8.51 5.94
C LEU A 140 -8.17 10.04 6.04
N GLY A 141 -7.15 10.76 5.54
CA GLY A 141 -7.10 12.23 5.55
C GLY A 141 -6.28 12.81 6.70
N TYR A 142 -5.37 12.04 7.29
CA TYR A 142 -4.46 12.45 8.35
C TYR A 142 -2.99 12.41 7.87
N PRO A 143 -2.58 13.33 6.97
CA PRO A 143 -1.24 13.31 6.37
C PRO A 143 -0.12 13.62 7.37
N GLU A 144 -0.32 14.54 8.34
CA GLU A 144 0.69 14.85 9.35
C GLU A 144 0.91 13.67 10.30
N ALA A 145 -0.17 13.05 10.78
CA ALA A 145 -0.08 11.84 11.59
C ALA A 145 0.55 10.66 10.80
N ALA A 146 0.28 10.56 9.51
CA ALA A 146 0.90 9.57 8.63
C ALA A 146 2.41 9.78 8.50
N LEU A 147 2.87 11.03 8.34
CA LEU A 147 4.29 11.38 8.27
C LEU A 147 5.00 11.14 9.61
N ALA A 148 4.36 11.47 10.74
CA ALA A 148 4.92 11.21 12.07
C ALA A 148 5.14 9.70 12.31
N ASP A 149 4.18 8.85 11.93
CA ASP A 149 4.34 7.40 12.01
C ASP A 149 5.43 6.89 11.07
N ALA A 150 5.55 7.43 9.86
CA ALA A 150 6.59 7.07 8.90
C ALA A 150 8.00 7.39 9.45
N GLU A 151 8.17 8.58 10.01
CA GLU A 151 9.43 9.01 10.63
C GLU A 151 9.81 8.11 11.81
N LEU A 152 8.85 7.87 12.72
CA LEU A 152 9.05 7.03 13.88
C LEU A 152 9.40 5.59 13.50
N ALA A 153 8.72 5.02 12.49
CA ALA A 153 9.01 3.67 12.02
C ALA A 153 10.43 3.51 11.50
N VAL A 154 10.92 4.45 10.70
CA VAL A 154 12.28 4.41 10.15
C VAL A 154 13.31 4.64 11.25
N LYS A 155 13.06 5.58 12.18
CA LYS A 155 13.92 5.83 13.33
C LYS A 155 14.10 4.57 14.18
N GLU A 156 12.99 3.96 14.63
CA GLU A 156 13.03 2.74 15.45
C GLU A 156 13.69 1.56 14.70
N ALA A 157 13.46 1.42 13.38
CA ALA A 157 14.08 0.40 12.56
C ALA A 157 15.61 0.53 12.47
N ARG A 158 16.11 1.77 12.33
CA ARG A 158 17.57 2.05 12.34
C ARG A 158 18.20 1.75 13.70
N GLU A 159 17.54 2.13 14.79
CA GLU A 159 18.00 1.86 16.15
C GLU A 159 18.09 0.35 16.44
N MET A 160 17.24 -0.46 15.82
CA MET A 160 17.27 -1.92 15.92
C MET A 160 18.45 -2.56 15.15
N GLY A 161 18.89 -1.95 14.06
CA GLY A 161 19.97 -2.46 13.23
C GLY A 161 19.67 -3.76 12.47
N GLN A 162 18.39 -4.16 12.35
CA GLN A 162 17.97 -5.36 11.63
C GLN A 162 17.54 -5.01 10.19
N ALA A 163 18.28 -5.47 9.19
CA ALA A 163 17.97 -5.22 7.79
C ALA A 163 16.56 -5.67 7.39
N ALA A 164 16.09 -6.82 7.93
CA ALA A 164 14.74 -7.34 7.67
C ALA A 164 13.61 -6.45 8.20
N THR A 165 13.87 -5.59 9.19
CA THR A 165 12.94 -4.58 9.70
C THR A 165 13.13 -3.25 8.96
N LEU A 166 14.38 -2.85 8.67
CA LEU A 166 14.69 -1.55 8.08
C LEU A 166 14.29 -1.47 6.59
N MET A 167 14.54 -2.50 5.78
CA MET A 167 14.19 -2.49 4.36
C MET A 167 12.68 -2.25 4.12
N PRO A 168 11.74 -3.00 4.73
CA PRO A 168 10.32 -2.71 4.56
C PRO A 168 9.90 -1.37 5.17
N ALA A 169 10.53 -0.90 6.26
CA ALA A 169 10.26 0.42 6.81
C ALA A 169 10.60 1.52 5.78
N LEU A 170 11.81 1.53 5.22
CA LEU A 170 12.23 2.47 4.17
C LEU A 170 11.32 2.39 2.93
N ALA A 171 11.06 1.15 2.47
CA ALA A 171 10.26 0.91 1.28
C ALA A 171 8.82 1.44 1.41
N LEU A 172 8.14 1.11 2.50
CA LEU A 172 6.70 1.37 2.63
C LEU A 172 6.42 2.79 3.11
N THR A 173 7.29 3.39 3.94
CA THR A 173 7.15 4.79 4.33
C THR A 173 7.48 5.75 3.19
N SER A 174 8.41 5.40 2.27
CA SER A 174 8.67 6.22 1.08
C SER A 174 7.39 6.50 0.28
N THR A 175 6.46 5.53 0.22
CA THR A 175 5.16 5.71 -0.44
C THR A 175 4.30 6.78 0.26
N THR A 176 4.31 6.84 1.60
CA THR A 176 3.61 7.89 2.36
C THR A 176 4.20 9.27 2.05
N TYR A 177 5.54 9.40 2.03
CA TYR A 177 6.20 10.65 1.65
C TYR A 177 5.88 11.07 0.21
N ILE A 178 5.83 10.13 -0.73
CA ILE A 178 5.43 10.40 -2.13
C ILE A 178 4.00 10.94 -2.18
N HIS A 179 3.06 10.30 -1.47
CA HIS A 179 1.66 10.75 -1.45
C HIS A 179 1.48 12.12 -0.81
N CYS A 180 2.31 12.49 0.17
CA CYS A 180 2.33 13.82 0.80
C CYS A 180 3.11 14.88 0.00
N GLY A 181 3.81 14.50 -1.10
CA GLY A 181 4.61 15.41 -1.92
C GLY A 181 6.03 15.67 -1.39
N HIS A 182 6.49 14.92 -0.39
CA HIS A 182 7.84 15.02 0.19
C HIS A 182 8.86 14.18 -0.60
N TYR A 183 9.02 14.46 -1.89
CA TYR A 183 9.80 13.65 -2.83
C TYR A 183 11.28 13.53 -2.46
N ALA A 184 11.90 14.58 -1.94
CA ALA A 184 13.32 14.55 -1.54
C ALA A 184 13.57 13.53 -0.42
N VAL A 185 12.68 13.48 0.59
CA VAL A 185 12.76 12.50 1.68
C VAL A 185 12.52 11.09 1.16
N ALA A 186 11.53 10.92 0.28
CA ALA A 186 11.26 9.62 -0.34
C ALA A 186 12.48 9.10 -1.12
N ILE A 187 13.12 9.94 -1.94
CA ILE A 187 14.32 9.57 -2.71
C ILE A 187 15.46 9.17 -1.77
N ALA A 188 15.73 9.94 -0.71
CA ALA A 188 16.79 9.60 0.24
C ALA A 188 16.56 8.24 0.92
N GLN A 189 15.31 7.92 1.30
CA GLN A 189 14.96 6.61 1.84
C GLN A 189 15.11 5.48 0.81
N LEU A 190 14.77 5.74 -0.44
CA LEU A 190 14.90 4.76 -1.53
C LEU A 190 16.36 4.52 -1.92
N ASP A 191 17.24 5.53 -1.78
CA ASP A 191 18.69 5.38 -1.95
C ASP A 191 19.30 4.52 -0.84
N GLU A 192 18.92 4.76 0.42
CA GLU A 192 19.33 3.93 1.56
C GLU A 192 18.83 2.48 1.40
N LEU A 193 17.58 2.31 0.98
CA LEU A 193 17.00 1.00 0.67
C LEU A 193 17.79 0.26 -0.41
N ALA A 194 18.13 0.95 -1.50
CA ALA A 194 18.87 0.34 -2.63
C ALA A 194 20.25 -0.15 -2.19
N ALA A 195 21.00 0.66 -1.41
CA ALA A 195 22.29 0.29 -0.88
C ALA A 195 22.20 -0.91 0.07
N LEU A 196 21.22 -0.91 1.00
CA LEU A 196 21.00 -2.00 1.94
C LEU A 196 20.55 -3.28 1.23
N ALA A 197 19.68 -3.18 0.24
CA ALA A 197 19.18 -4.32 -0.52
C ALA A 197 20.29 -4.96 -1.38
N GLU A 198 21.21 -4.17 -1.93
CA GLU A 198 22.40 -4.67 -2.63
C GLU A 198 23.33 -5.43 -1.68
N ASP A 199 23.67 -4.85 -0.52
CA ASP A 199 24.52 -5.48 0.50
C ASP A 199 23.95 -6.82 1.00
N LYS A 200 22.63 -6.93 1.10
CA LYS A 200 21.94 -8.14 1.60
C LYS A 200 21.48 -9.10 0.50
N GLY A 201 21.69 -8.79 -0.77
CA GLY A 201 21.18 -9.60 -1.89
C GLY A 201 19.65 -9.69 -1.94
N ALA A 202 18.94 -8.65 -1.44
CA ALA A 202 17.49 -8.64 -1.26
C ALA A 202 16.78 -8.12 -2.53
N ASN A 203 16.70 -8.95 -3.56
CA ASN A 203 16.23 -8.56 -4.89
C ASN A 203 14.85 -7.92 -4.92
N LEU A 204 13.88 -8.40 -4.13
CA LEU A 204 12.54 -7.81 -4.03
C LEU A 204 12.61 -6.32 -3.64
N TRP A 205 13.40 -6.00 -2.61
CA TRP A 205 13.54 -4.63 -2.10
C TRP A 205 14.34 -3.74 -3.05
N LYS A 206 15.33 -4.30 -3.76
CA LYS A 206 16.06 -3.61 -4.82
C LYS A 206 15.12 -3.15 -5.95
N VAL A 207 14.31 -4.08 -6.45
CA VAL A 207 13.31 -3.76 -7.49
C VAL A 207 12.26 -2.77 -6.98
N PHE A 208 11.78 -2.95 -5.74
CA PHE A 208 10.82 -2.02 -5.13
C PHE A 208 11.38 -0.58 -5.07
N GLY A 209 12.60 -0.44 -4.59
CA GLY A 209 13.28 0.85 -4.49
C GLY A 209 13.42 1.54 -5.85
N ALA A 210 13.91 0.83 -6.86
CA ALA A 210 14.06 1.36 -8.21
C ALA A 210 12.72 1.84 -8.79
N MET A 211 11.67 1.01 -8.72
CA MET A 211 10.35 1.36 -9.25
C MET A 211 9.72 2.58 -8.56
N ASN A 212 9.90 2.75 -7.25
CA ASN A 212 9.36 3.92 -6.57
C ASN A 212 10.16 5.20 -6.90
N LYS A 213 11.47 5.10 -7.19
CA LYS A 213 12.26 6.21 -7.73
C LYS A 213 11.76 6.61 -9.12
N ASP A 214 11.54 5.64 -10.00
CA ASP A 214 10.98 5.86 -11.33
C ASP A 214 9.60 6.53 -11.25
N PHE A 215 8.78 6.15 -10.26
CA PHE A 215 7.51 6.81 -10.00
C PHE A 215 7.67 8.28 -9.61
N VAL A 216 8.60 8.61 -8.71
CA VAL A 216 8.87 10.01 -8.35
C VAL A 216 9.32 10.82 -9.58
N VAL A 217 10.19 10.25 -10.41
CA VAL A 217 10.65 10.88 -11.66
C VAL A 217 9.47 11.09 -12.62
N ALA A 218 8.56 10.12 -12.72
CA ALA A 218 7.35 10.23 -13.55
C ALA A 218 6.41 11.35 -13.10
N LEU A 219 6.31 11.61 -11.79
CA LEU A 219 5.49 12.70 -11.25
C LEU A 219 6.04 14.09 -11.62
N ASP A 220 7.37 14.23 -11.80
CA ASP A 220 7.98 15.49 -12.26
C ASP A 220 7.74 15.77 -13.75
N GLY A 221 7.28 14.79 -14.53
CA GLY A 221 6.87 14.93 -15.92
C GLY A 221 7.98 15.27 -16.93
N LYS A 222 9.25 15.27 -16.51
CA LYS A 222 10.38 15.74 -17.32
C LYS A 222 11.18 14.63 -18.01
N ALA A 223 10.96 13.37 -17.65
CA ALA A 223 11.74 12.26 -18.20
C ALA A 223 11.17 11.81 -19.56
N ALA A 224 11.97 11.91 -20.60
CA ALA A 224 11.57 11.50 -21.97
C ALA A 224 11.30 10.00 -22.11
N ASN A 225 11.85 9.16 -21.21
CA ASN A 225 11.78 7.69 -21.24
C ASN A 225 10.93 7.08 -20.09
N THR A 226 9.98 7.87 -19.55
CA THR A 226 9.16 7.47 -18.39
C THR A 226 8.43 6.14 -18.61
N VAL A 227 7.86 5.91 -19.80
CA VAL A 227 7.15 4.67 -20.13
C VAL A 227 8.09 3.46 -20.07
N GLU A 228 9.29 3.57 -20.64
CA GLU A 228 10.28 2.47 -20.65
C GLU A 228 10.77 2.14 -19.24
N MET A 229 11.07 3.16 -18.43
CA MET A 229 11.50 2.99 -17.04
C MET A 229 10.45 2.23 -16.23
N ILE A 230 9.19 2.69 -16.25
CA ILE A 230 8.10 2.06 -15.49
C ILE A 230 7.80 0.65 -16.02
N SER A 231 7.82 0.42 -17.33
CA SER A 231 7.57 -0.89 -17.95
C SER A 231 8.66 -1.89 -17.57
N SER A 232 9.93 -1.48 -17.61
CA SER A 232 11.07 -2.30 -17.19
C SER A 232 10.98 -2.65 -15.70
N GLY A 233 10.68 -1.67 -14.86
CA GLY A 233 10.44 -1.87 -13.43
C GLY A 233 9.32 -2.87 -13.17
N LEU A 234 8.19 -2.74 -13.87
CA LEU A 234 7.05 -3.67 -13.74
C LEU A 234 7.42 -5.10 -14.18
N THR A 235 8.19 -5.25 -15.24
CA THR A 235 8.72 -6.54 -15.69
C THR A 235 9.64 -7.16 -14.63
N ALA A 236 10.55 -6.39 -14.08
CA ALA A 236 11.43 -6.83 -13.00
C ALA A 236 10.63 -7.21 -11.73
N TRP A 237 9.56 -6.45 -11.40
CA TRP A 237 8.66 -6.78 -10.30
C TRP A 237 7.98 -8.12 -10.46
N ARG A 238 7.38 -8.37 -11.62
CA ARG A 238 6.75 -9.66 -11.96
C ARG A 238 7.75 -10.81 -11.91
N ALA A 239 8.98 -10.59 -12.33
CA ALA A 239 10.06 -11.59 -12.28
C ALA A 239 10.44 -12.00 -10.84
N THR A 240 10.15 -11.17 -9.82
CA THR A 240 10.30 -11.57 -8.41
C THR A 240 9.21 -12.54 -7.92
N GLY A 241 8.16 -12.77 -8.71
CA GLY A 241 6.97 -13.51 -8.32
C GLY A 241 5.96 -12.69 -7.47
N ALA A 242 6.26 -11.42 -7.19
CA ALA A 242 5.36 -10.53 -6.46
C ALA A 242 4.27 -9.96 -7.38
N THR A 243 3.02 -9.95 -6.87
CA THR A 243 1.90 -9.28 -7.53
C THR A 243 1.26 -8.21 -6.66
N MET A 244 1.67 -8.08 -5.40
CA MET A 244 1.24 -6.98 -4.53
C MET A 244 1.56 -5.62 -5.18
N LEU A 245 0.71 -4.63 -4.95
CA LEU A 245 0.78 -3.27 -5.51
C LEU A 245 0.65 -3.19 -7.05
N LEU A 246 0.29 -4.28 -7.69
CA LEU A 246 0.15 -4.31 -9.16
C LEU A 246 -0.89 -3.31 -9.68
N PRO A 247 -2.09 -3.14 -9.08
CA PRO A 247 -3.05 -2.13 -9.52
C PRO A 247 -2.50 -0.70 -9.53
N MET A 248 -1.77 -0.31 -8.48
CA MET A 248 -1.12 1.00 -8.42
C MET A 248 -0.08 1.15 -9.53
N ARG A 249 0.79 0.15 -9.72
CA ARG A 249 1.87 0.19 -10.71
C ARG A 249 1.34 0.27 -12.14
N LEU A 250 0.27 -0.46 -12.45
CA LEU A 250 -0.43 -0.40 -13.74
C LEU A 250 -1.10 0.95 -13.97
N ALA A 251 -1.68 1.57 -12.95
CA ALA A 251 -2.26 2.90 -13.07
C ALA A 251 -1.19 3.98 -13.33
N ILE A 252 -0.01 3.86 -12.70
CA ILE A 252 1.13 4.74 -12.96
C ILE A 252 1.61 4.57 -14.41
N LEU A 253 1.74 3.32 -14.88
CA LEU A 253 2.10 3.03 -16.28
C LEU A 253 1.06 3.58 -17.27
N ALA A 254 -0.24 3.44 -16.96
CA ALA A 254 -1.31 4.00 -17.77
C ALA A 254 -1.21 5.52 -17.92
N ASN A 255 -0.91 6.22 -16.79
CA ASN A 255 -0.73 7.66 -16.81
C ASN A 255 0.50 8.08 -17.64
N ALA A 256 1.61 7.32 -17.57
CA ALA A 256 2.81 7.57 -18.39
C ALA A 256 2.53 7.35 -19.89
N HIS A 257 1.82 6.28 -20.26
CA HIS A 257 1.38 6.03 -21.63
C HIS A 257 0.50 7.18 -22.17
N ALA A 258 -0.48 7.63 -21.37
CA ALA A 258 -1.36 8.74 -21.77
C ALA A 258 -0.58 10.04 -21.99
N GLY A 259 0.34 10.38 -21.08
CA GLY A 259 1.22 11.54 -21.21
C GLY A 259 2.15 11.50 -22.45
N SER A 260 2.39 10.30 -22.99
CA SER A 260 3.14 10.06 -24.23
C SER A 260 2.23 9.89 -25.47
N GLY A 261 0.92 10.12 -25.35
CA GLY A 261 -0.05 9.96 -26.45
C GLY A 261 -0.38 8.52 -26.83
N GLN A 262 0.06 7.54 -26.05
CA GLN A 262 -0.13 6.10 -26.29
C GLN A 262 -1.42 5.61 -25.64
N PHE A 263 -2.56 6.13 -26.07
CA PHE A 263 -3.86 5.93 -25.40
C PHE A 263 -4.32 4.47 -25.36
N ASP A 264 -4.10 3.67 -26.41
CA ASP A 264 -4.46 2.26 -26.43
C ASP A 264 -3.72 1.45 -25.34
N HIS A 265 -2.41 1.75 -25.15
CA HIS A 265 -1.60 1.14 -24.08
C HIS A 265 -2.06 1.64 -22.70
N ALA A 266 -2.42 2.91 -22.57
CA ALA A 266 -2.97 3.46 -21.34
C ALA A 266 -4.26 2.74 -20.94
N TRP A 267 -5.20 2.55 -21.89
CA TRP A 267 -6.45 1.83 -21.63
C TRP A 267 -6.25 0.35 -21.34
N HIS A 268 -5.29 -0.30 -22.00
CA HIS A 268 -4.93 -1.69 -21.68
C HIS A 268 -4.46 -1.79 -20.23
N SER A 269 -3.58 -0.91 -19.78
CA SER A 269 -3.04 -0.88 -18.41
C SER A 269 -4.14 -0.60 -17.37
N ILE A 270 -5.09 0.31 -17.63
CA ILE A 270 -6.26 0.55 -16.77
C ILE A 270 -7.15 -0.68 -16.70
N GLY A 271 -7.41 -1.34 -17.83
CA GLY A 271 -8.19 -2.57 -17.88
C GLY A 271 -7.57 -3.69 -17.04
N GLU A 272 -6.26 -3.89 -17.16
CA GLU A 272 -5.51 -4.86 -16.35
C GLU A 272 -5.55 -4.51 -14.86
N ALA A 273 -5.39 -3.22 -14.51
CA ALA A 273 -5.45 -2.76 -13.11
C ALA A 273 -6.82 -3.08 -12.47
N LEU A 274 -7.91 -2.75 -13.16
CA LEU A 274 -9.27 -3.01 -12.67
C LEU A 274 -9.56 -4.52 -12.58
N ALA A 275 -9.13 -5.31 -13.55
CA ALA A 275 -9.26 -6.77 -13.52
C ALA A 275 -8.48 -7.38 -12.35
N THR A 276 -7.26 -6.90 -12.09
CA THR A 276 -6.44 -7.32 -10.96
C THR A 276 -7.10 -7.01 -9.63
N ILE A 277 -7.67 -5.80 -9.45
CA ILE A 277 -8.44 -5.43 -8.24
C ILE A 277 -9.58 -6.42 -7.99
N GLN A 278 -10.32 -6.79 -9.03
CA GLN A 278 -11.45 -7.72 -8.90
C GLN A 278 -10.98 -9.14 -8.54
N ALA A 279 -9.89 -9.60 -9.15
CA ALA A 279 -9.36 -10.94 -8.92
C ALA A 279 -8.69 -11.09 -7.55
N THR A 280 -7.88 -10.12 -7.14
CA THR A 280 -7.03 -10.22 -5.95
C THR A 280 -7.64 -9.60 -4.70
N LYS A 281 -8.65 -8.75 -4.84
CA LYS A 281 -9.26 -7.92 -3.78
C LYS A 281 -8.29 -6.84 -3.22
N GLU A 282 -7.23 -6.48 -3.97
CA GLU A 282 -6.35 -5.37 -3.63
C GLU A 282 -7.01 -4.02 -3.97
N ARG A 283 -7.79 -3.46 -3.05
CA ARG A 283 -8.70 -2.33 -3.30
C ARG A 283 -8.23 -0.97 -2.81
N TRP A 284 -7.12 -0.90 -2.10
CA TRP A 284 -6.66 0.34 -1.46
C TRP A 284 -6.41 1.48 -2.46
N TYR A 285 -6.10 1.16 -3.74
CA TYR A 285 -5.83 2.11 -4.81
C TYR A 285 -6.97 2.22 -5.85
N GLU A 286 -8.12 1.55 -5.62
CA GLU A 286 -9.24 1.44 -6.57
C GLU A 286 -9.82 2.82 -6.94
N ALA A 287 -9.93 3.74 -5.99
CA ALA A 287 -10.42 5.10 -6.25
C ALA A 287 -9.47 5.86 -7.21
N GLU A 288 -8.16 5.77 -6.99
CA GLU A 288 -7.17 6.47 -7.80
C GLU A 288 -7.06 5.87 -9.22
N VAL A 289 -7.19 4.55 -9.38
CA VAL A 289 -7.28 3.91 -10.72
C VAL A 289 -8.43 4.50 -11.52
N ASN A 290 -9.62 4.67 -10.93
CA ASN A 290 -10.76 5.29 -11.59
C ASN A 290 -10.50 6.78 -11.86
N ARG A 291 -9.89 7.53 -10.94
CA ARG A 291 -9.55 8.94 -11.18
C ARG A 291 -8.58 9.09 -12.37
N ILE A 292 -7.52 8.28 -12.41
CA ILE A 292 -6.56 8.28 -13.52
C ILE A 292 -7.25 7.91 -14.84
N ALA A 293 -8.17 6.96 -14.85
CA ALA A 293 -8.97 6.64 -16.04
C ALA A 293 -9.77 7.85 -16.54
N GLY A 294 -10.35 8.65 -15.64
CA GLY A 294 -11.02 9.91 -16.00
C GLY A 294 -10.07 10.94 -16.60
N GLU A 295 -8.86 11.09 -16.03
CA GLU A 295 -7.82 11.99 -16.59
C GLU A 295 -7.36 11.54 -18.00
N ILE A 296 -7.21 10.23 -18.23
CA ILE A 296 -6.87 9.67 -19.54
C ILE A 296 -7.95 10.00 -20.58
N VAL A 297 -9.24 9.92 -20.22
CA VAL A 297 -10.33 10.33 -21.13
C VAL A 297 -10.16 11.79 -21.55
N LEU A 298 -9.81 12.68 -20.61
CA LEU A 298 -9.64 14.11 -20.90
C LEU A 298 -8.43 14.44 -21.77
N GLN A 299 -7.43 13.54 -21.82
CA GLN A 299 -6.24 13.69 -22.67
C GLN A 299 -6.43 13.09 -24.08
N THR A 300 -7.42 12.20 -24.23
CA THR A 300 -7.65 11.50 -25.51
C THR A 300 -8.23 12.47 -26.56
N PRO A 301 -7.75 12.48 -27.81
CA PRO A 301 -8.37 13.23 -28.90
C PRO A 301 -9.86 12.87 -29.04
N ASN A 302 -10.72 13.85 -29.34
CA ASN A 302 -12.17 13.69 -29.44
C ASN A 302 -12.82 13.21 -28.12
N GLN A 303 -12.33 13.71 -26.99
CA GLN A 303 -12.77 13.38 -25.65
C GLN A 303 -14.28 13.48 -25.45
N VAL A 304 -14.87 12.43 -24.87
CA VAL A 304 -16.26 12.44 -24.42
C VAL A 304 -16.27 12.78 -22.94
N THR A 305 -16.43 14.06 -22.60
CA THR A 305 -16.35 14.56 -21.20
C THR A 305 -17.28 13.84 -20.24
N ALA A 306 -18.47 13.39 -20.69
CA ALA A 306 -19.39 12.57 -19.90
C ALA A 306 -18.76 11.24 -19.45
N ARG A 307 -17.85 10.66 -20.25
CA ARG A 307 -17.11 9.45 -19.85
C ARG A 307 -16.11 9.74 -18.75
N ALA A 308 -15.43 10.89 -18.81
CA ALA A 308 -14.52 11.32 -17.74
C ALA A 308 -15.27 11.54 -16.43
N GLU A 309 -16.41 12.24 -16.50
CA GLU A 309 -17.31 12.46 -15.35
C GLU A 309 -17.72 11.15 -14.69
N THR A 310 -18.14 10.15 -15.49
CA THR A 310 -18.48 8.81 -14.98
C THR A 310 -17.34 8.14 -14.22
N TYR A 311 -16.09 8.27 -14.68
CA TYR A 311 -14.94 7.70 -13.96
C TYR A 311 -14.63 8.47 -12.67
N PHE A 312 -14.73 9.80 -12.65
CA PHE A 312 -14.56 10.59 -11.43
C PHE A 312 -15.65 10.31 -10.39
N GLU A 313 -16.90 10.14 -10.82
CA GLU A 313 -18.00 9.72 -9.93
C GLU A 313 -17.78 8.33 -9.33
N ARG A 314 -17.25 7.38 -10.13
CA ARG A 314 -16.83 6.06 -9.61
C ARG A 314 -15.71 6.19 -8.59
N ALA A 315 -14.71 7.04 -8.86
CA ALA A 315 -13.62 7.31 -7.92
C ALA A 315 -14.14 7.86 -6.60
N LEU A 316 -15.06 8.83 -6.62
CA LEU A 316 -15.74 9.40 -5.45
C LEU A 316 -16.54 8.33 -4.70
N THR A 317 -17.30 7.50 -5.41
CA THR A 317 -18.11 6.43 -4.82
C THR A 317 -17.24 5.43 -4.06
N VAL A 318 -16.11 5.01 -4.66
CA VAL A 318 -15.15 4.11 -4.03
C VAL A 318 -14.52 4.77 -2.80
N ALA A 319 -14.01 6.00 -2.94
CA ALA A 319 -13.36 6.73 -1.86
C ALA A 319 -14.30 6.92 -0.66
N ARG A 320 -15.56 7.30 -0.89
CA ARG A 320 -16.58 7.46 0.16
C ARG A 320 -16.91 6.15 0.86
N ARG A 321 -17.08 5.05 0.10
CA ARG A 321 -17.29 3.71 0.67
C ARG A 321 -16.13 3.29 1.58
N GLN A 322 -14.90 3.62 1.19
CA GLN A 322 -13.67 3.32 1.94
C GLN A 322 -13.40 4.34 3.07
N LYS A 323 -14.20 5.41 3.18
CA LYS A 323 -13.95 6.58 4.06
C LYS A 323 -12.57 7.22 3.79
N ALA A 324 -12.09 7.15 2.56
CA ALA A 324 -10.76 7.54 2.13
C ALA A 324 -10.74 9.02 1.69
N LYS A 325 -10.59 9.92 2.66
CA LYS A 325 -10.69 11.37 2.47
C LYS A 325 -9.67 11.97 1.50
N SER A 326 -8.42 11.46 1.51
CA SER A 326 -7.42 11.92 0.56
C SER A 326 -7.75 11.50 -0.88
N TRP A 327 -8.26 10.28 -1.07
CA TRP A 327 -8.75 9.85 -2.40
C TRP A 327 -10.02 10.58 -2.81
N GLU A 328 -10.94 10.87 -1.86
CA GLU A 328 -12.13 11.69 -2.11
C GLU A 328 -11.74 13.10 -2.56
N LEU A 329 -10.73 13.73 -1.92
CA LEU A 329 -10.23 15.05 -2.28
C LEU A 329 -9.67 15.07 -3.71
N ARG A 330 -8.81 14.10 -4.08
CA ARG A 330 -8.26 14.02 -5.44
C ARG A 330 -9.34 13.85 -6.49
N ALA A 331 -10.30 12.95 -6.24
CA ALA A 331 -11.41 12.71 -7.18
C ALA A 331 -12.33 13.94 -7.29
N ALA A 332 -12.67 14.58 -6.17
CA ALA A 332 -13.46 15.81 -6.15
C ALA A 332 -12.76 16.97 -6.88
N THR A 333 -11.43 17.10 -6.70
CA THR A 333 -10.62 18.13 -7.38
C THR A 333 -10.62 17.91 -8.90
N SER A 334 -10.46 16.66 -9.37
CA SER A 334 -10.51 16.33 -10.79
C SER A 334 -11.90 16.63 -11.39
N LEU A 335 -12.97 16.24 -10.73
CA LEU A 335 -14.34 16.49 -11.19
C LEU A 335 -14.69 17.98 -11.15
N ALA A 336 -14.32 18.69 -10.08
CA ALA A 336 -14.54 20.12 -9.97
C ALA A 336 -13.80 20.92 -11.08
N ARG A 337 -12.58 20.50 -11.43
CA ARG A 337 -11.82 21.09 -12.55
C ARG A 337 -12.54 20.88 -13.88
N LEU A 338 -13.08 19.68 -14.11
CA LEU A 338 -13.90 19.38 -15.29
C LEU A 338 -15.17 20.26 -15.32
N TRP A 339 -15.92 20.32 -14.23
CA TRP A 339 -17.14 21.15 -14.17
C TRP A 339 -16.85 22.66 -14.34
N ARG A 340 -15.76 23.16 -13.77
CA ARG A 340 -15.32 24.54 -14.03
C ARG A 340 -15.11 24.79 -15.52
N SER A 341 -14.41 23.90 -16.22
CA SER A 341 -14.16 24.02 -17.66
C SER A 341 -15.44 23.95 -18.51
N GLN A 342 -16.51 23.36 -17.98
CA GLN A 342 -17.86 23.30 -18.58
C GLN A 342 -18.75 24.51 -18.23
N GLY A 343 -18.23 25.51 -17.51
CA GLY A 343 -19.02 26.68 -17.08
C GLY A 343 -19.98 26.38 -15.91
N LYS A 344 -19.66 25.37 -15.07
CA LYS A 344 -20.45 24.96 -13.91
C LYS A 344 -19.71 25.25 -12.58
N PRO A 345 -19.22 26.50 -12.32
CA PRO A 345 -18.36 26.78 -11.16
C PRO A 345 -19.08 26.58 -9.83
N LYS A 346 -20.38 26.89 -9.74
CA LYS A 346 -21.15 26.66 -8.52
C LYS A 346 -21.20 25.19 -8.16
N GLN A 347 -21.49 24.31 -9.12
CA GLN A 347 -21.54 22.87 -8.91
C GLN A 347 -20.18 22.30 -8.49
N ALA A 348 -19.09 22.82 -9.11
CA ALA A 348 -17.72 22.47 -8.75
C ALA A 348 -17.39 22.86 -7.30
N ARG A 349 -17.76 24.07 -6.88
CA ARG A 349 -17.60 24.56 -5.50
C ARG A 349 -18.43 23.74 -4.51
N ASP A 350 -19.69 23.48 -4.81
CA ASP A 350 -20.62 22.72 -3.94
C ASP A 350 -20.11 21.27 -3.70
N LEU A 351 -19.37 20.70 -4.64
CA LEU A 351 -18.70 19.41 -4.48
C LEU A 351 -17.41 19.53 -3.65
N LEU A 352 -16.50 20.45 -4.03
CA LEU A 352 -15.12 20.44 -3.52
C LEU A 352 -15.02 21.08 -2.13
N ALA A 353 -15.78 22.15 -1.84
CA ALA A 353 -15.65 22.90 -0.59
C ALA A 353 -15.94 22.04 0.66
N PRO A 354 -16.98 21.20 0.72
CA PRO A 354 -17.22 20.34 1.87
C PRO A 354 -16.13 19.27 2.06
N VAL A 355 -15.55 18.73 0.96
CA VAL A 355 -14.48 17.75 1.01
C VAL A 355 -13.20 18.39 1.54
N TYR A 356 -12.84 19.56 1.03
CA TYR A 356 -11.68 20.33 1.52
C TYR A 356 -11.86 20.75 2.99
N GLY A 357 -13.04 21.25 3.37
CA GLY A 357 -13.36 21.73 4.73
C GLY A 357 -13.40 20.61 5.78
N TRP A 358 -13.32 19.34 5.37
CA TRP A 358 -13.22 18.21 6.30
C TRP A 358 -11.82 18.11 6.94
N PHE A 359 -10.77 18.54 6.20
CA PHE A 359 -9.39 18.44 6.67
C PHE A 359 -9.10 19.47 7.76
N ASN A 360 -8.33 19.06 8.77
CA ASN A 360 -7.87 19.87 9.88
C ASN A 360 -6.34 19.88 10.04
N GLU A 361 -5.63 19.14 9.16
CA GLU A 361 -4.17 19.05 9.11
C GLU A 361 -3.68 18.90 7.67
N GLY A 362 -2.36 19.03 7.43
CA GLY A 362 -1.71 18.74 6.16
C GLY A 362 -1.93 19.77 5.07
N PHE A 363 -2.28 21.02 5.41
CA PHE A 363 -2.56 22.09 4.44
C PHE A 363 -1.34 22.50 3.60
N ASP A 364 -0.17 22.05 3.96
CA ASP A 364 1.08 22.22 3.18
C ASP A 364 1.32 21.11 2.15
N THR A 365 0.52 20.01 2.17
CA THR A 365 0.60 18.94 1.18
C THR A 365 0.14 19.40 -0.20
N HIS A 366 0.66 18.72 -1.23
CA HIS A 366 0.36 19.05 -2.63
C HIS A 366 -1.15 19.04 -2.91
N ASP A 367 -1.86 18.00 -2.49
CA ASP A 367 -3.27 17.80 -2.81
C ASP A 367 -4.16 18.90 -2.20
N LEU A 368 -3.91 19.29 -0.94
CA LEU A 368 -4.67 20.35 -0.29
C LEU A 368 -4.36 21.74 -0.87
N LYS A 369 -3.10 22.01 -1.25
CA LYS A 369 -2.76 23.25 -1.98
C LYS A 369 -3.46 23.35 -3.32
N VAL A 370 -3.49 22.25 -4.09
CA VAL A 370 -4.17 22.21 -5.40
C VAL A 370 -5.67 22.39 -5.25
N ALA A 371 -6.29 21.75 -4.26
CA ALA A 371 -7.72 21.89 -3.99
C ALA A 371 -8.07 23.33 -3.56
N LYS A 372 -7.25 23.93 -2.69
CA LYS A 372 -7.41 25.31 -2.24
C LYS A 372 -7.32 26.30 -3.40
N ALA A 373 -6.28 26.18 -4.23
CA ALA A 373 -6.11 27.04 -5.40
C ALA A 373 -7.32 26.96 -6.35
N LEU A 374 -7.84 25.74 -6.59
CA LEU A 374 -9.06 25.58 -7.39
C LEU A 374 -10.29 26.23 -6.75
N LEU A 375 -10.47 26.10 -5.43
CA LEU A 375 -11.58 26.74 -4.71
C LEU A 375 -11.53 28.28 -4.77
N ASP A 376 -10.32 28.86 -4.80
CA ASP A 376 -10.15 30.30 -4.90
C ASP A 376 -10.49 30.83 -6.30
N GLU A 377 -10.43 29.97 -7.32
CA GLU A 377 -10.80 30.29 -8.72
C GLU A 377 -12.28 30.01 -9.04
N LEU A 378 -13.01 29.28 -8.19
CA LEU A 378 -14.43 28.96 -8.33
C LEU A 378 -15.33 30.02 -7.70
#